data_fb3856a3fccfd730bfd74c0db003ab58
#
_entry.id   fb3856a3fccfd730bfd74c0db003ab58
#
_cell.length_a   1.000
_cell.length_b   1.000
_cell.length_c   1.000
_cell.angle_alpha   90.00
_cell.angle_beta   90.00
_cell.angle_gamma   90.00
#
_symmetry.space_group_name_H-M   'P 1'
#
loop_
_entity.id
_entity.type
_entity.pdbx_description
1 polymer ?
#
loop_
_entity_poly.entity_id
_entity_poly.type
_entity_poly.pdbx_seq_one_letter_code
_entity_poly.pdbx_strand_id
1 'polypeptide(L)'
;DGDSDVIKILLISPMASTGVSLRFTNEIHLLEPDFVPYQEDQVIGRVVRIDSHKGLPEAQRVVTVVRWISVLKQKQVGDGTEHLQSADERVLQINREKRGLLTWTTGKMQQFGLQNLAALLGRSAIPEGTAVQDVDSE
;
A
#
# COMPACT_ATOMS: atom_id res chain seq x y z
N ASP A 1 -18.80 25.43 26.39
CA ASP A 1 -19.32 25.02 25.06
C ASP A 1 -18.28 25.30 24.03
N GLY A 2 -17.28 24.44 23.95
CA GLY A 2 -16.23 24.54 22.93
C GLY A 2 -16.70 23.79 21.70
N ASP A 3 -17.15 24.52 20.72
CA ASP A 3 -17.20 24.06 19.34
C ASP A 3 -15.76 23.85 18.91
N SER A 4 -15.24 22.65 19.19
CA SER A 4 -13.90 22.28 18.73
C SER A 4 -13.98 22.19 17.23
N ASP A 5 -13.34 23.10 16.53
CA ASP A 5 -13.17 23.10 15.09
C ASP A 5 -12.60 21.74 14.65
N VAL A 6 -13.50 20.85 14.27
CA VAL A 6 -13.10 19.53 13.77
C VAL A 6 -12.62 19.73 12.34
N ILE A 7 -11.33 19.50 12.11
CA ILE A 7 -10.76 19.50 10.76
C ILE A 7 -11.43 18.37 9.98
N LYS A 8 -12.25 18.73 9.01
CA LYS A 8 -12.97 17.75 8.18
C LYS A 8 -12.15 17.26 7.00
N ILE A 9 -11.31 18.11 6.44
CA ILE A 9 -10.47 17.81 5.28
C ILE A 9 -9.08 18.38 5.53
N LEU A 10 -8.05 17.54 5.36
CA LEU A 10 -6.65 17.93 5.47
C LEU A 10 -5.93 17.58 4.16
N LEU A 11 -5.36 18.59 3.50
CA LEU A 11 -4.50 18.39 2.33
C LEU A 11 -3.04 18.33 2.79
N ILE A 12 -2.33 17.29 2.38
CA ILE A 12 -0.96 17.04 2.78
C ILE A 12 -0.10 16.84 1.54
N SER A 13 1.02 17.57 1.45
CA SER A 13 2.03 17.32 0.43
C SER A 13 2.88 16.09 0.81
N PRO A 14 3.54 15.43 -0.16
CA PRO A 14 4.44 14.30 0.11
C PRO A 14 5.51 14.62 1.15
N MET A 15 6.07 15.84 1.15
CA MET A 15 7.07 16.28 2.12
C MET A 15 6.53 16.36 3.55
N ALA A 16 5.30 16.81 3.72
CA ALA A 16 4.67 16.94 5.03
C ALA A 16 4.17 15.59 5.60
N SER A 17 4.03 14.59 4.77
CA SER A 17 3.54 13.27 5.17
C SER A 17 4.46 12.54 6.16
N THR A 18 5.73 12.91 6.25
CA THR A 18 6.73 12.21 7.08
C THR A 18 6.66 12.54 8.57
N GLY A 19 6.04 13.66 8.98
CA GLY A 19 6.02 14.14 10.36
C GLY A 19 4.68 14.07 11.09
N VAL A 20 3.58 13.83 10.37
CA VAL A 20 2.23 13.94 10.92
C VAL A 20 1.67 12.58 11.32
N SER A 21 1.05 12.50 12.50
CA SER A 21 0.23 11.35 12.92
C SER A 21 -1.22 11.79 12.91
N LEU A 22 -2.04 11.11 12.10
CA LEU A 22 -3.44 11.42 11.94
C LEU A 22 -4.27 10.41 12.73
N ARG A 23 -5.05 10.91 13.69
CA ARG A 23 -5.97 10.10 14.48
C ARG A 23 -7.41 10.33 14.01
N PHE A 24 -8.23 9.32 14.14
CA PHE A 24 -9.67 9.40 13.81
C PHE A 24 -9.96 9.75 12.34
N THR A 25 -9.04 9.44 11.45
CA THR A 25 -9.20 9.64 10.00
C THR A 25 -9.87 8.41 9.40
N ASN A 26 -11.03 8.56 8.80
CA ASN A 26 -11.81 7.46 8.23
C ASN A 26 -11.57 7.27 6.73
N GLU A 27 -11.02 8.27 6.06
CA GLU A 27 -10.83 8.23 4.61
C GLU A 27 -9.52 8.89 4.20
N ILE A 28 -8.82 8.26 3.25
CA ILE A 28 -7.58 8.75 2.65
C ILE A 28 -7.75 8.77 1.14
N HIS A 29 -7.48 9.92 0.52
CA HIS A 29 -7.44 10.07 -0.92
C HIS A 29 -6.01 10.26 -1.39
N LEU A 30 -5.49 9.28 -2.13
CA LEU A 30 -4.22 9.37 -2.83
C LEU A 30 -4.51 9.91 -4.24
N LEU A 31 -4.13 11.15 -4.50
CA LEU A 31 -4.51 11.86 -5.73
C LEU A 31 -3.61 11.52 -6.92
N GLU A 32 -2.42 11.00 -6.64
CA GLU A 32 -1.43 10.61 -7.65
C GLU A 32 -0.75 9.31 -7.23
N PRO A 33 -0.48 8.39 -8.16
CA PRO A 33 0.31 7.20 -7.87
C PRO A 33 1.79 7.56 -7.68
N ASP A 34 2.46 6.92 -6.74
CA ASP A 34 3.88 7.12 -6.49
C ASP A 34 4.73 6.07 -7.21
N PHE A 35 5.94 6.45 -7.64
CA PHE A 35 6.93 5.53 -8.21
C PHE A 35 7.55 4.58 -7.18
N VAL A 36 7.44 4.93 -5.89
CA VAL A 36 8.01 4.16 -4.80
C VAL A 36 6.89 3.40 -4.09
N PRO A 37 6.85 2.07 -4.17
CA PRO A 37 5.76 1.26 -3.60
C PRO A 37 5.49 1.54 -2.12
N TYR A 38 6.53 1.80 -1.34
CA TYR A 38 6.40 2.03 0.11
C TYR A 38 5.95 3.43 0.51
N GLN A 39 5.96 4.39 -0.42
CA GLN A 39 5.54 5.75 -0.11
C GLN A 39 4.04 5.78 0.26
N GLU A 40 3.21 5.12 -0.52
CA GLU A 40 1.79 4.96 -0.20
C GLU A 40 1.58 4.23 1.13
N ASP A 41 2.32 3.13 1.35
CA ASP A 41 2.22 2.35 2.58
C ASP A 41 2.62 3.19 3.81
N GLN A 42 3.61 4.07 3.66
CA GLN A 42 3.98 5.01 4.72
C GLN A 42 2.87 6.01 5.03
N VAL A 43 2.23 6.58 4.00
CA VAL A 43 1.10 7.52 4.18
C VAL A 43 -0.07 6.81 4.87
N ILE A 44 -0.45 5.64 4.38
CA ILE A 44 -1.52 4.82 4.97
C ILE A 44 -1.17 4.47 6.41
N GLY A 45 0.07 4.06 6.68
CA GLY A 45 0.55 3.72 8.01
C GLY A 45 0.54 4.89 9.01
N ARG A 46 0.42 6.15 8.56
CA ARG A 46 0.23 7.31 9.45
C ARG A 46 -1.18 7.42 10.01
N VAL A 47 -2.15 6.90 9.28
CA VAL A 47 -3.55 6.87 9.66
C VAL A 47 -3.90 5.55 10.35
N VAL A 48 -3.47 4.43 9.78
CA VAL A 48 -3.72 3.07 10.30
C VAL A 48 -2.61 2.69 11.28
N ARG A 49 -2.54 3.39 12.41
CA ARG A 49 -1.60 3.04 13.50
C ARG A 49 -2.33 2.33 14.63
N ILE A 50 -1.57 1.57 15.41
CA ILE A 50 -2.06 1.00 16.66
C ILE A 50 -2.65 2.12 17.51
N ASP A 51 -3.85 1.91 18.03
CA ASP A 51 -4.60 2.86 18.86
C ASP A 51 -5.04 4.17 18.17
N SER A 52 -4.83 4.35 16.87
CA SER A 52 -5.27 5.58 16.17
C SER A 52 -6.78 5.80 16.21
N HIS A 53 -7.57 4.73 16.32
CA HIS A 53 -9.04 4.74 16.37
C HIS A 53 -9.62 4.19 17.68
N LYS A 54 -8.81 4.03 18.72
CA LYS A 54 -9.19 3.37 19.97
C LYS A 54 -10.38 4.01 20.69
N GLY A 55 -10.61 5.29 20.49
CA GLY A 55 -11.75 6.00 21.11
C GLY A 55 -13.06 5.86 20.35
N LEU A 56 -13.07 5.26 19.15
CA LEU A 56 -14.25 5.16 18.31
C LEU A 56 -14.98 3.82 18.53
N PRO A 57 -16.30 3.78 18.27
CA PRO A 57 -17.05 2.53 18.14
C PRO A 57 -16.42 1.62 17.09
N GLU A 58 -16.51 0.31 17.25
CA GLU A 58 -15.85 -0.67 16.36
C GLU A 58 -16.23 -0.48 14.88
N ALA A 59 -17.49 -0.21 14.60
CA ALA A 59 -17.98 0.06 13.24
C ALA A 59 -17.35 1.31 12.58
N GLN A 60 -16.75 2.22 13.36
CA GLN A 60 -16.10 3.43 12.87
C GLN A 60 -14.56 3.32 12.82
N ARG A 61 -14.00 2.15 13.14
CA ARG A 61 -12.57 1.91 13.11
C ARG A 61 -12.05 1.45 11.73
N VAL A 62 -12.81 1.70 10.71
CA VAL A 62 -12.46 1.37 9.32
C VAL A 62 -11.89 2.60 8.63
N VAL A 63 -10.78 2.41 7.90
CA VAL A 63 -10.17 3.43 7.06
C VAL A 63 -10.33 3.04 5.60
N THR A 64 -11.02 3.88 4.84
CA THR A 64 -11.16 3.71 3.40
C THR A 64 -10.00 4.39 2.69
N VAL A 65 -9.32 3.67 1.80
CA VAL A 65 -8.24 4.22 0.97
C VAL A 65 -8.70 4.30 -0.47
N VAL A 66 -8.82 5.52 -0.97
CA VAL A 66 -9.22 5.81 -2.35
C VAL A 66 -8.00 6.24 -3.16
N ARG A 67 -7.74 5.56 -4.27
CA ARG A 67 -6.67 5.91 -5.21
C ARG A 67 -7.27 6.53 -6.47
N TRP A 68 -6.85 7.71 -6.78
CA TRP A 68 -7.23 8.42 -7.99
C TRP A 68 -6.20 8.20 -9.08
N ILE A 69 -6.64 7.96 -10.29
CA ILE A 69 -5.79 7.69 -11.44
C ILE A 69 -6.34 8.46 -12.62
N SER A 70 -5.50 9.26 -13.24
CA SER A 70 -5.83 9.92 -14.49
C SER A 70 -5.73 8.91 -15.63
N VAL A 71 -6.77 8.79 -16.42
CA VAL A 71 -6.79 7.94 -17.61
C VAL A 71 -7.01 8.79 -18.86
N LEU A 72 -6.33 8.44 -19.95
CA LEU A 72 -6.54 9.10 -21.22
C LEU A 72 -7.79 8.53 -21.91
N LYS A 73 -8.54 9.40 -22.58
CA LYS A 73 -9.62 8.93 -23.43
C LYS A 73 -9.06 8.10 -24.57
N GLN A 74 -9.71 6.99 -24.87
CA GLN A 74 -9.38 6.15 -26.01
C GLN A 74 -9.49 6.97 -27.30
N LYS A 75 -8.51 6.86 -28.17
CA LYS A 75 -8.53 7.47 -29.49
C LYS A 75 -8.93 6.42 -30.53
N GLN A 76 -9.96 6.70 -31.30
CA GLN A 76 -10.27 5.88 -32.49
C GLN A 76 -9.23 6.15 -33.57
N VAL A 77 -8.58 5.10 -34.04
CA VAL A 77 -7.61 5.14 -35.15
C VAL A 77 -8.05 4.12 -36.19
N GLY A 78 -8.65 4.60 -37.28
CA GLY A 78 -9.22 3.72 -38.31
C GLY A 78 -10.35 2.85 -37.75
N ASP A 79 -10.31 1.53 -38.03
CA ASP A 79 -11.27 0.53 -37.53
C ASP A 79 -10.93 0.02 -36.12
N GLY A 80 -9.87 0.53 -35.51
CA GLY A 80 -9.39 0.10 -34.18
C GLY A 80 -9.47 1.21 -33.14
N THR A 81 -9.44 0.79 -31.87
CA THR A 81 -9.31 1.68 -30.72
C THR A 81 -7.89 1.55 -30.16
N GLU A 82 -7.13 2.63 -30.21
CA GLU A 82 -5.81 2.66 -29.60
C GLU A 82 -5.96 3.10 -28.13
N HIS A 83 -5.48 2.27 -27.22
CA HIS A 83 -5.41 2.61 -25.80
C HIS A 83 -4.11 3.37 -25.53
N LEU A 84 -4.23 4.68 -25.37
CA LEU A 84 -3.12 5.51 -24.95
C LEU A 84 -2.95 5.40 -23.43
N GLN A 85 -1.82 4.87 -23.01
CA GLN A 85 -1.50 4.78 -21.59
C GLN A 85 -1.20 6.16 -21.01
N SER A 86 -1.87 6.51 -19.91
CA SER A 86 -1.58 7.75 -19.19
C SER A 86 -0.28 7.63 -18.37
N ALA A 87 0.22 8.78 -17.90
CA ALA A 87 1.37 8.80 -17.00
C ALA A 87 1.09 8.02 -15.72
N ASP A 88 -0.09 8.18 -15.15
CA ASP A 88 -0.50 7.50 -13.91
C ASP A 88 -0.60 5.99 -14.09
N GLU A 89 -1.19 5.54 -15.20
CA GLU A 89 -1.24 4.10 -15.53
C GLU A 89 0.16 3.51 -15.67
N ARG A 90 1.10 4.26 -16.28
CA ARG A 90 2.49 3.85 -16.40
C ARG A 90 3.19 3.75 -15.06
N VAL A 91 2.99 4.74 -14.18
CA VAL A 91 3.54 4.75 -12.82
C VAL A 91 3.00 3.57 -12.02
N LEU A 92 1.70 3.29 -12.10
CA LEU A 92 1.09 2.14 -11.44
C LEU A 92 1.67 0.81 -11.94
N GLN A 93 1.88 0.68 -13.24
CA GLN A 93 2.50 -0.52 -13.79
C GLN A 93 3.90 -0.73 -13.21
N ILE A 94 4.75 0.31 -13.24
CA ILE A 94 6.09 0.28 -12.66
C ILE A 94 6.05 -0.05 -11.17
N ASN A 95 5.10 0.52 -10.44
CA ASN A 95 4.94 0.27 -9.01
C ASN A 95 4.59 -1.21 -8.74
N ARG A 96 3.67 -1.81 -9.51
CA ARG A 96 3.33 -3.23 -9.41
C ARG A 96 4.53 -4.14 -9.69
N GLU A 97 5.28 -3.85 -10.75
CA GLU A 97 6.50 -4.61 -11.07
C GLU A 97 7.52 -4.55 -9.94
N LYS A 98 7.76 -3.37 -9.36
CA LYS A 98 8.65 -3.19 -8.21
C LYS A 98 8.15 -3.93 -6.97
N ARG A 99 6.84 -3.89 -6.66
CA ARG A 99 6.26 -4.66 -5.54
C ARG A 99 6.48 -6.15 -5.72
N GLY A 100 6.27 -6.67 -6.92
CA GLY A 100 6.54 -8.09 -7.23
C GLY A 100 7.98 -8.48 -6.96
N LEU A 101 8.94 -7.69 -7.44
CA LEU A 101 10.37 -7.92 -7.19
C LEU A 101 10.71 -7.87 -5.69
N LEU A 102 10.18 -6.91 -4.97
CA LEU A 102 10.42 -6.76 -3.53
C LEU A 102 9.85 -7.93 -2.74
N THR A 103 8.63 -8.36 -3.05
CA THR A 103 8.01 -9.53 -2.40
C THR A 103 8.83 -10.79 -2.65
N TRP A 104 9.25 -11.01 -3.90
CA TRP A 104 10.09 -12.14 -4.25
C TRP A 104 11.43 -12.10 -3.51
N THR A 105 12.11 -10.96 -3.49
CA THR A 105 13.41 -10.78 -2.81
C THR A 105 13.27 -11.02 -1.32
N THR A 106 12.25 -10.44 -0.68
CA THR A 106 12.00 -10.61 0.76
C THR A 106 11.72 -12.07 1.09
N GLY A 107 10.91 -12.75 0.29
CA GLY A 107 10.65 -14.18 0.45
C GLY A 107 11.92 -15.03 0.35
N LYS A 108 12.78 -14.72 -0.60
CA LYS A 108 14.08 -15.41 -0.73
C LYS A 108 15.00 -15.14 0.47
N MET A 109 15.07 -13.91 0.97
CA MET A 109 15.86 -13.56 2.15
C MET A 109 15.35 -14.26 3.41
N GLN A 110 14.03 -14.34 3.59
CA GLN A 110 13.43 -15.07 4.71
C GLN A 110 13.74 -16.56 4.63
N GLN A 111 13.57 -17.17 3.45
CA GLN A 111 13.90 -18.58 3.23
C GLN A 111 15.37 -18.87 3.55
N PHE A 112 16.28 -18.03 3.04
CA PHE A 112 17.72 -18.16 3.31
C PHE A 112 18.03 -17.99 4.81
N GLY A 113 17.43 -17.00 5.46
CA GLY A 113 17.61 -16.76 6.90
C GLY A 113 17.13 -17.95 7.74
N LEU A 114 15.97 -18.52 7.41
CA LEU A 114 15.45 -19.69 8.12
C LEU A 114 16.31 -20.93 7.91
N GLN A 115 16.81 -21.16 6.69
CA GLN A 115 17.72 -22.28 6.40
C GLN A 115 19.03 -22.17 7.19
N ASN A 116 19.64 -20.97 7.23
CA ASN A 116 20.85 -20.76 8.01
C ASN A 116 20.61 -20.90 9.51
N LEU A 117 19.50 -20.39 10.02
CA LEU A 117 19.16 -20.54 11.43
C LEU A 117 18.95 -22.01 11.81
N ALA A 118 18.27 -22.78 10.97
CA ALA A 118 18.07 -24.21 11.17
C ALA A 118 19.39 -24.98 11.17
N ALA A 119 20.31 -24.64 10.28
CA ALA A 119 21.66 -25.22 10.25
C ALA A 119 22.47 -24.89 11.50
N LEU A 120 22.41 -23.63 11.98
CA LEU A 120 23.09 -23.18 13.19
C LEU A 120 22.55 -23.86 14.46
N LEU A 121 21.27 -24.16 14.51
CA LEU A 121 20.61 -24.81 15.64
C LEU A 121 20.69 -26.34 15.60
N GLY A 122 21.39 -26.92 14.61
CA GLY A 122 21.51 -28.37 14.44
C GLY A 122 20.19 -29.10 14.19
N ARG A 123 19.17 -28.39 13.78
CA ARG A 123 17.88 -28.98 13.40
C ARG A 123 17.92 -29.34 11.91
N SER A 124 17.91 -30.63 11.61
CA SER A 124 17.75 -31.10 10.24
C SER A 124 16.41 -30.68 9.70
N ALA A 125 16.46 -30.03 8.53
CA ALA A 125 15.38 -29.73 7.61
C ALA A 125 14.08 -29.18 8.22
N ILE A 126 13.75 -27.96 7.82
CA ILE A 126 12.38 -27.44 7.88
C ILE A 126 11.49 -28.43 7.13
N PRO A 127 10.39 -28.93 7.73
CA PRO A 127 9.49 -29.81 7.01
C PRO A 127 9.05 -29.15 5.70
N GLU A 128 9.17 -29.87 4.61
CA GLU A 128 8.59 -29.49 3.33
C GLU A 128 7.06 -29.40 3.53
N GLY A 129 6.53 -28.21 3.67
CA GLY A 129 5.10 -28.02 3.90
C GLY A 129 4.67 -26.66 4.36
N THR A 130 5.61 -25.73 4.64
CA THR A 130 5.22 -24.35 4.90
C THR A 130 5.13 -23.61 3.57
N ALA A 131 4.16 -24.01 2.74
CA ALA A 131 3.73 -23.21 1.61
C ALA A 131 3.14 -21.92 2.16
N VAL A 132 3.79 -20.80 1.88
CA VAL A 132 3.15 -19.49 1.96
C VAL A 132 2.05 -19.53 0.93
N GLN A 133 0.80 -19.62 1.38
CA GLN A 133 -0.34 -19.46 0.50
C GLN A 133 -0.32 -18.03 0.00
N ASP A 134 -0.01 -17.87 -1.29
CA ASP A 134 -0.31 -16.64 -1.99
C ASP A 134 -1.83 -16.47 -1.94
N VAL A 135 -2.26 -15.47 -1.20
CA VAL A 135 -3.65 -15.02 -1.23
C VAL A 135 -3.78 -14.13 -2.46
N ASP A 136 -3.95 -14.77 -3.62
CA ASP A 136 -4.50 -14.12 -4.79
C ASP A 136 -5.95 -13.78 -4.47
N SER A 137 -6.19 -12.54 -4.14
CA SER A 137 -7.54 -11.98 -4.11
C SER A 137 -7.89 -11.51 -5.52
N GLU A 138 -8.87 -12.19 -6.10
CA GLU A 138 -9.64 -11.79 -7.26
C GLU A 138 -10.15 -10.34 -7.21
#